data_65ffc3868a9eae1f6abe02aaf4ec083c
#
_entry.id   65ffc3868a9eae1f6abe02aaf4ec083c
#
_cell.length_a   1.000
_cell.length_b   1.000
_cell.length_c   1.000
_cell.angle_alpha   90.00
_cell.angle_beta   90.00
_cell.angle_gamma   90.00
#
_symmetry.space_group_name_H-M   'P 1'
#
loop_
_entity.id
_entity.type
_entity.pdbx_description
1 polymer ?
#
loop_
_entity_poly.entity_id
_entity_poly.type
_entity_poly.pdbx_seq_one_letter_code
_entity_poly.pdbx_strand_id
1 'polypeptide(L)'
;MHRPKYDDWSWPTGKLDANESHRHAAVREIGEETGLPVVLGPYLDDVEYPLSDEGKKNRKAKGTASVLKHVKFWMATPISAEDDHKRSAAFGPVHRADVGEINSVLWLTPAEARKKLTHSTDKDLLAVFMDRISEGAEQAVAFLVVRHGKAEARKAWKGEEAHRPITPRGAAYAFALSYELACFNPTRLVSSPWIRCLETLDMFSWQTHQSIVHLPQLTEDAFAQNPHTSWECFYTEMLNAVRSGTPTAICMHRPVIGGMFEHMRGICATKSLAKQLIAKTPYMATGTAIAVFAIPKSDGTLTIIDLQKVVPLVY
;
A
#
# COMPACT_ATOMS: atom_id res chain seq x y z
N MET A 1 17.95 6.72 -12.68
CA MET A 1 19.25 6.80 -12.02
C MET A 1 20.35 6.17 -12.86
N HIS A 2 21.62 6.57 -12.68
CA HIS A 2 22.78 5.99 -13.35
C HIS A 2 23.55 5.08 -12.40
N ARG A 3 23.82 3.84 -12.86
CA ARG A 3 24.59 2.83 -12.12
C ARG A 3 25.99 2.67 -12.74
N PRO A 4 27.05 3.21 -12.12
CA PRO A 4 28.41 3.17 -12.70
C PRO A 4 28.90 1.76 -13.00
N LYS A 5 28.60 0.81 -12.13
CA LYS A 5 29.00 -0.60 -12.29
C LYS A 5 28.53 -1.23 -13.61
N TYR A 6 27.38 -0.81 -14.12
CA TYR A 6 26.77 -1.34 -15.35
C TYR A 6 26.82 -0.34 -16.51
N ASP A 7 27.24 0.89 -16.22
CA ASP A 7 27.19 2.04 -17.13
C ASP A 7 25.81 2.17 -17.81
N ASP A 8 24.75 2.10 -17.00
CA ASP A 8 23.38 2.11 -17.48
C ASP A 8 22.49 3.11 -16.74
N TRP A 9 21.38 3.48 -17.40
CA TRP A 9 20.29 4.25 -16.83
C TRP A 9 19.06 3.35 -16.65
N SER A 10 18.57 3.28 -15.43
CA SER A 10 17.47 2.38 -15.02
C SER A 10 16.56 3.08 -14.01
N TRP A 11 15.41 2.47 -13.74
CA TRP A 11 14.58 2.80 -12.59
C TRP A 11 15.26 2.38 -11.29
N PRO A 12 14.93 3.03 -10.15
CA PRO A 12 15.37 2.56 -8.83
C PRO A 12 14.91 1.13 -8.60
N THR A 13 15.83 0.26 -8.20
CA THR A 13 15.54 -1.15 -7.90
C THR A 13 16.57 -1.70 -6.93
N GLY A 14 16.13 -2.47 -5.96
CA GLY A 14 17.04 -3.13 -5.04
C GLY A 14 16.60 -4.53 -4.64
N LYS A 15 17.26 -5.07 -3.63
CA LYS A 15 17.02 -6.40 -3.08
C LYS A 15 16.25 -6.30 -1.79
N LEU A 16 15.46 -7.33 -1.50
CA LEU A 16 14.85 -7.48 -0.19
C LEU A 16 15.92 -7.73 0.87
N ASP A 17 15.83 -7.03 1.98
CA ASP A 17 16.53 -7.39 3.19
C ASP A 17 15.86 -8.62 3.85
N ALA A 18 16.57 -9.22 4.82
CA ALA A 18 15.99 -10.33 5.58
C ALA A 18 14.69 -9.85 6.27
N ASN A 19 13.62 -10.61 6.05
CA ASN A 19 12.32 -10.31 6.65
C ASN A 19 11.67 -9.00 6.17
N GLU A 20 11.96 -8.56 4.97
CA GLU A 20 11.43 -7.34 4.37
C GLU A 20 10.35 -7.65 3.33
N SER A 21 9.29 -6.85 3.30
CA SER A 21 8.29 -6.94 2.24
C SER A 21 8.76 -6.21 0.98
N HIS A 22 8.23 -6.61 -0.18
CA HIS A 22 8.53 -5.91 -1.44
C HIS A 22 8.15 -4.43 -1.41
N ARG A 23 7.10 -4.05 -0.66
CA ARG A 23 6.68 -2.64 -0.53
C ARG A 23 7.66 -1.84 0.29
N HIS A 24 8.07 -2.41 1.43
CA HIS A 24 9.03 -1.76 2.30
C HIS A 24 10.38 -1.60 1.56
N ALA A 25 10.86 -2.65 0.89
CA ALA A 25 12.05 -2.58 0.06
C ALA A 25 11.94 -1.52 -1.04
N ALA A 26 10.81 -1.43 -1.74
CA ALA A 26 10.62 -0.43 -2.79
C ALA A 26 10.76 1.02 -2.28
N VAL A 27 10.19 1.31 -1.10
CA VAL A 27 10.32 2.64 -0.48
C VAL A 27 11.73 2.89 0.04
N ARG A 28 12.35 1.90 0.71
CA ARG A 28 13.73 1.98 1.23
C ARG A 28 14.73 2.22 0.09
N GLU A 29 14.70 1.39 -0.94
CA GLU A 29 15.64 1.47 -2.08
C GLU A 29 15.52 2.80 -2.82
N ILE A 30 14.32 3.33 -3.04
CA ILE A 30 14.17 4.68 -3.61
C ILE A 30 14.83 5.71 -2.70
N GLY A 31 14.62 5.65 -1.40
CA GLY A 31 15.24 6.53 -0.43
C GLY A 31 16.77 6.43 -0.44
N GLU A 32 17.32 5.21 -0.49
CA GLU A 32 18.77 4.95 -0.54
C GLU A 32 19.41 5.45 -1.83
N GLU A 33 18.85 5.07 -2.97
CA GLU A 33 19.41 5.36 -4.29
C GLU A 33 19.20 6.81 -4.76
N THR A 34 18.09 7.43 -4.36
CA THR A 34 17.75 8.79 -4.82
C THR A 34 17.82 9.84 -3.72
N GLY A 35 17.70 9.43 -2.46
CA GLY A 35 17.57 10.27 -1.29
C GLY A 35 16.23 10.98 -1.16
N LEU A 36 15.23 10.52 -1.87
CA LEU A 36 13.90 11.08 -1.83
C LEU A 36 12.99 10.16 -1.02
N PRO A 37 12.39 10.65 0.05
CA PRO A 37 11.34 9.91 0.75
C PRO A 37 10.09 9.86 -0.13
N VAL A 38 9.53 8.67 -0.28
CA VAL A 38 8.34 8.45 -1.13
C VAL A 38 7.28 7.65 -0.41
N VAL A 39 6.05 7.71 -0.93
CA VAL A 39 4.95 6.80 -0.62
C VAL A 39 4.54 6.04 -1.87
N LEU A 40 4.05 4.81 -1.68
CA LEU A 40 3.60 3.98 -2.77
C LEU A 40 2.22 4.41 -3.27
N GLY A 41 2.09 4.43 -4.57
CA GLY A 41 0.86 4.58 -5.32
C GLY A 41 0.35 3.27 -5.91
N PRO A 42 -0.45 3.33 -7.00
CA PRO A 42 -0.91 2.16 -7.74
C PRO A 42 0.24 1.26 -8.21
N TYR A 43 -0.03 -0.03 -8.21
CA TYR A 43 0.90 -1.03 -8.75
C TYR A 43 1.03 -0.87 -10.26
N LEU A 44 2.25 -0.99 -10.77
CA LEU A 44 2.53 -0.90 -12.21
C LEU A 44 2.56 -2.29 -12.83
N ASP A 45 3.63 -3.03 -12.55
CA ASP A 45 3.88 -4.32 -13.18
C ASP A 45 4.96 -5.10 -12.42
N ASP A 46 5.15 -6.36 -12.78
CA ASP A 46 6.28 -7.16 -12.39
C ASP A 46 7.05 -7.66 -13.62
N VAL A 47 8.37 -7.62 -13.51
CA VAL A 47 9.29 -8.01 -14.58
C VAL A 47 10.10 -9.22 -14.12
N GLU A 48 10.08 -10.27 -14.91
CA GLU A 48 10.90 -11.45 -14.69
C GLU A 48 11.96 -11.60 -15.79
N TYR A 49 13.19 -11.86 -15.39
CA TYR A 49 14.27 -12.17 -16.32
C TYR A 49 15.32 -13.07 -15.66
N PRO A 50 16.12 -13.86 -16.48
CA PRO A 50 17.22 -14.63 -15.96
C PRO A 50 18.23 -13.76 -15.20
N LEU A 51 18.64 -14.17 -14.01
CA LEU A 51 19.64 -13.44 -13.22
C LEU A 51 20.94 -13.23 -14.00
N SER A 52 21.29 -14.15 -14.89
CA SER A 52 22.45 -14.04 -15.81
C SER A 52 22.35 -12.88 -16.81
N ASP A 53 21.17 -12.31 -16.98
CA ASP A 53 20.92 -11.19 -17.90
C ASP A 53 20.87 -9.83 -17.18
N GLU A 54 21.19 -9.81 -15.90
CA GLU A 54 21.31 -8.56 -15.14
C GLU A 54 22.43 -7.67 -15.76
N GLY A 55 22.11 -6.41 -16.03
CA GLY A 55 23.02 -5.46 -16.69
C GLY A 55 23.11 -5.59 -18.22
N LYS A 56 22.52 -6.60 -18.84
CA LYS A 56 22.52 -6.71 -20.33
C LYS A 56 21.43 -5.81 -20.94
N LYS A 57 21.78 -5.16 -22.08
CA LYS A 57 20.84 -4.27 -22.80
C LYS A 57 19.55 -4.97 -23.25
N ASN A 58 19.67 -6.25 -23.66
CA ASN A 58 18.54 -7.07 -24.09
C ASN A 58 18.35 -8.22 -23.12
N ARG A 59 17.51 -8.02 -22.11
CA ARG A 59 17.10 -9.06 -21.19
C ARG A 59 16.09 -9.97 -21.91
N LYS A 60 16.38 -11.27 -21.97
CA LYS A 60 15.43 -12.23 -22.55
C LYS A 60 14.34 -12.52 -21.54
N ALA A 61 13.10 -12.24 -21.89
CA ALA A 61 11.95 -12.71 -21.12
C ALA A 61 11.93 -14.26 -21.17
N LYS A 62 11.89 -14.91 -19.99
CA LYS A 62 11.75 -16.36 -19.80
C LYS A 62 12.69 -17.22 -20.68
N GLY A 63 13.89 -17.48 -20.19
CA GLY A 63 14.76 -18.53 -20.72
C GLY A 63 14.74 -19.76 -19.79
N THR A 64 15.36 -20.85 -20.23
CA THR A 64 15.59 -22.09 -19.45
C THR A 64 16.56 -21.91 -18.27
N ALA A 65 16.77 -20.71 -17.79
CA ALA A 65 17.67 -20.40 -16.68
C ALA A 65 17.09 -20.92 -15.35
N SER A 66 17.95 -21.49 -14.52
CA SER A 66 17.58 -22.06 -13.22
C SER A 66 17.22 -21.02 -12.16
N VAL A 67 17.59 -19.74 -12.34
CA VAL A 67 17.35 -18.64 -11.40
C VAL A 67 16.79 -17.44 -12.15
N LEU A 68 15.58 -17.03 -11.77
CA LEU A 68 14.92 -15.83 -12.28
C LEU A 68 15.01 -14.71 -11.23
N LYS A 69 15.25 -13.49 -11.69
CA LYS A 69 15.05 -12.27 -10.92
C LYS A 69 13.62 -11.79 -11.18
N HIS A 70 12.87 -11.59 -10.10
CA HIS A 70 11.51 -11.05 -10.12
C HIS A 70 11.51 -9.68 -9.47
N VAL A 71 11.16 -8.65 -10.21
CA VAL A 71 11.18 -7.25 -9.77
C VAL A 71 9.76 -6.69 -9.88
N LYS A 72 9.28 -6.09 -8.79
CA LYS A 72 7.96 -5.47 -8.72
C LYS A 72 8.08 -3.96 -8.73
N PHE A 73 7.18 -3.29 -9.45
CA PHE A 73 7.18 -1.86 -9.62
C PHE A 73 5.87 -1.22 -9.19
N TRP A 74 5.96 -0.05 -8.59
CA TRP A 74 4.84 0.79 -8.19
C TRP A 74 5.03 2.21 -8.72
N MET A 75 3.94 2.94 -8.89
CA MET A 75 3.99 4.38 -8.86
C MET A 75 4.43 4.82 -7.47
N ALA A 76 5.15 5.93 -7.38
CA ALA A 76 5.54 6.51 -6.10
C ALA A 76 5.49 8.03 -6.18
N THR A 77 5.13 8.66 -5.06
CA THR A 77 5.07 10.11 -4.94
C THR A 77 6.03 10.57 -3.84
N PRO A 78 6.90 11.55 -4.11
CA PRO A 78 7.73 12.16 -3.08
C PRO A 78 6.87 12.80 -1.98
N ILE A 79 7.33 12.67 -0.74
CA ILE A 79 6.73 13.34 0.43
C ILE A 79 7.70 14.36 1.01
N SER A 80 7.19 15.25 1.86
CA SER A 80 8.01 16.22 2.55
C SER A 80 8.95 15.56 3.56
N ALA A 81 10.07 16.21 3.87
CA ALA A 81 10.97 15.74 4.93
C ALA A 81 10.27 15.70 6.31
N GLU A 82 9.29 16.57 6.54
CA GLU A 82 8.48 16.56 7.75
C GLU A 82 7.61 15.33 7.86
N ASP A 83 6.92 14.94 6.77
CA ASP A 83 6.09 13.74 6.73
C ASP A 83 6.93 12.47 6.84
N ASP A 84 8.11 12.45 6.24
CA ASP A 84 9.06 11.35 6.37
C ASP A 84 9.57 11.22 7.80
N HIS A 85 9.89 12.34 8.45
CA HIS A 85 10.27 12.34 9.85
C HIS A 85 9.14 11.81 10.76
N LYS A 86 7.88 12.20 10.51
CA LYS A 86 6.72 11.69 11.29
C LYS A 86 6.54 10.19 11.17
N ARG A 87 6.77 9.59 10.00
CA ARG A 87 6.63 8.13 9.80
C ARG A 87 7.88 7.34 10.19
N SER A 88 9.02 7.99 10.43
CA SER A 88 10.33 7.32 10.58
C SER A 88 10.37 6.25 11.67
N ALA A 89 9.66 6.45 12.79
CA ALA A 89 9.56 5.46 13.86
C ALA A 89 8.76 4.19 13.43
N ALA A 90 7.84 4.33 12.48
CA ALA A 90 7.08 3.21 11.94
C ALA A 90 7.77 2.54 10.74
N PHE A 91 8.51 3.30 9.95
CA PHE A 91 9.17 2.79 8.75
C PHE A 91 10.56 2.22 9.02
N GLY A 92 11.33 2.85 9.90
CA GLY A 92 12.73 2.55 10.15
C GLY A 92 13.69 3.48 9.40
N PRO A 93 15.01 3.37 9.69
CA PRO A 93 16.02 4.22 9.09
C PRO A 93 16.28 3.85 7.62
N VAL A 94 16.52 4.88 6.79
CA VAL A 94 16.94 4.74 5.40
C VAL A 94 18.33 5.34 5.26
N HIS A 95 19.28 4.56 4.75
CA HIS A 95 20.67 4.98 4.57
C HIS A 95 20.93 5.29 3.10
N ARG A 96 21.73 6.31 2.83
CA ARG A 96 22.10 6.66 1.45
C ARG A 96 22.99 5.58 0.84
N ALA A 97 22.68 5.21 -0.42
CA ALA A 97 23.54 4.35 -1.22
C ALA A 97 24.93 4.98 -1.44
N ASP A 98 25.96 4.16 -1.59
CA ASP A 98 27.30 4.61 -1.89
C ASP A 98 27.36 5.24 -3.30
N VAL A 99 28.22 6.26 -3.47
CA VAL A 99 28.47 6.93 -4.75
C VAL A 99 28.97 5.95 -5.82
N GLY A 100 29.62 4.86 -5.41
CA GLY A 100 30.03 3.77 -6.29
C GLY A 100 28.88 2.93 -6.83
N GLU A 101 27.72 2.95 -6.17
CA GLU A 101 26.51 2.26 -6.59
C GLU A 101 25.61 3.14 -7.47
N ILE A 102 25.32 4.35 -7.02
CA ILE A 102 24.52 5.34 -7.75
C ILE A 102 25.27 6.67 -7.78
N ASN A 103 25.62 7.16 -8.94
CA ASN A 103 26.36 8.42 -9.07
C ASN A 103 25.53 9.57 -9.67
N SER A 104 24.34 9.31 -10.19
CA SER A 104 23.47 10.34 -10.77
C SER A 104 22.01 9.96 -10.73
N VAL A 105 21.16 10.92 -10.36
CA VAL A 105 19.71 10.86 -10.41
C VAL A 105 19.20 12.03 -11.25
N LEU A 106 18.32 11.76 -12.21
CA LEU A 106 17.76 12.80 -13.10
C LEU A 106 16.23 12.74 -13.06
N TRP A 107 15.64 13.92 -13.00
CA TRP A 107 14.21 14.13 -13.26
C TRP A 107 14.04 14.43 -14.74
N LEU A 108 13.24 13.64 -15.43
CA LEU A 108 13.08 13.69 -16.87
C LEU A 108 11.61 13.68 -17.25
N THR A 109 11.27 14.35 -18.34
CA THR A 109 9.97 14.11 -18.99
C THR A 109 9.90 12.66 -19.52
N PRO A 110 8.71 12.09 -19.71
CA PRO A 110 8.59 10.74 -20.28
C PRO A 110 9.33 10.54 -21.60
N ALA A 111 9.31 11.56 -22.48
CA ALA A 111 10.01 11.51 -23.76
C ALA A 111 11.55 11.48 -23.61
N GLU A 112 12.10 12.23 -22.66
CA GLU A 112 13.52 12.23 -22.32
C GLU A 112 13.91 10.92 -21.62
N ALA A 113 13.08 10.45 -20.66
CA ALA A 113 13.29 9.19 -19.97
C ALA A 113 13.36 8.02 -20.97
N ARG A 114 12.44 7.96 -21.94
CA ARG A 114 12.45 6.92 -22.99
C ARG A 114 13.75 6.89 -23.80
N LYS A 115 14.36 8.06 -24.06
CA LYS A 115 15.66 8.15 -24.77
C LYS A 115 16.82 7.75 -23.86
N LYS A 116 16.73 8.10 -22.57
CA LYS A 116 17.81 7.92 -21.59
C LYS A 116 17.88 6.50 -21.05
N LEU A 117 16.75 5.85 -20.79
CA LEU A 117 16.68 4.48 -20.28
C LEU A 117 17.43 3.50 -21.20
N THR A 118 18.30 2.70 -20.62
CA THR A 118 19.17 1.78 -21.35
C THR A 118 18.44 0.51 -21.79
N HIS A 119 17.63 -0.06 -20.89
CA HIS A 119 16.99 -1.38 -21.11
C HIS A 119 15.61 -1.26 -21.76
N SER A 120 15.29 -2.21 -22.66
CA SER A 120 13.95 -2.27 -23.29
C SER A 120 12.86 -2.48 -22.24
N THR A 121 13.08 -3.36 -21.25
CA THR A 121 12.13 -3.62 -20.15
C THR A 121 11.79 -2.36 -19.36
N ASP A 122 12.78 -1.46 -19.16
CA ASP A 122 12.54 -0.21 -18.46
C ASP A 122 11.72 0.78 -19.30
N LYS A 123 11.86 0.71 -20.63
CA LYS A 123 11.04 1.50 -21.57
C LYS A 123 9.62 0.97 -21.69
N ASP A 124 9.44 -0.34 -21.58
CA ASP A 124 8.12 -0.98 -21.54
C ASP A 124 7.39 -0.61 -20.25
N LEU A 125 8.10 -0.63 -19.09
CA LEU A 125 7.56 -0.15 -17.84
C LEU A 125 7.18 1.34 -17.88
N LEU A 126 7.95 2.19 -18.58
CA LEU A 126 7.57 3.58 -18.81
C LEU A 126 6.26 3.69 -19.58
N ALA A 127 6.00 2.81 -20.54
CA ALA A 127 4.73 2.81 -21.27
C ALA A 127 3.57 2.46 -20.32
N VAL A 128 3.72 1.43 -19.50
CA VAL A 128 2.72 1.07 -18.46
C VAL A 128 2.47 2.25 -17.50
N PHE A 129 3.53 2.93 -17.07
CA PHE A 129 3.39 4.13 -16.23
C PHE A 129 2.57 5.22 -16.92
N MET A 130 2.84 5.47 -18.21
CA MET A 130 2.11 6.48 -19.00
C MET A 130 0.63 6.10 -19.21
N ASP A 131 0.33 4.81 -19.38
CA ASP A 131 -1.04 4.31 -19.45
C ASP A 131 -1.77 4.58 -18.12
N ARG A 132 -1.13 4.32 -16.98
CA ARG A 132 -1.69 4.65 -15.66
C ARG A 132 -1.92 6.16 -15.46
N ILE A 133 -1.00 7.00 -15.91
CA ILE A 133 -1.19 8.47 -15.91
C ILE A 133 -2.40 8.86 -16.77
N SER A 134 -2.58 8.26 -17.94
CA SER A 134 -3.74 8.53 -18.81
C SER A 134 -5.08 8.10 -18.19
N GLU A 135 -5.06 7.13 -17.27
CA GLU A 135 -6.22 6.71 -16.46
C GLU A 135 -6.50 7.66 -15.28
N GLY A 136 -5.62 8.64 -14.99
CA GLY A 136 -5.72 9.58 -13.86
C GLY A 136 -5.12 9.04 -12.56
N ALA A 137 -4.25 8.03 -12.64
CA ALA A 137 -3.67 7.37 -11.46
C ALA A 137 -2.82 8.29 -10.59
N GLU A 138 -2.35 9.42 -11.12
CA GLU A 138 -1.63 10.47 -10.37
C GLU A 138 -2.51 11.16 -9.31
N GLN A 139 -3.84 11.08 -9.44
CA GLN A 139 -4.79 11.64 -8.47
C GLN A 139 -5.14 10.64 -7.35
N ALA A 140 -4.75 9.37 -7.50
CA ALA A 140 -5.09 8.33 -6.55
C ALA A 140 -4.19 8.39 -5.31
N VAL A 141 -4.81 8.32 -4.14
CA VAL A 141 -4.12 8.18 -2.86
C VAL A 141 -4.50 6.86 -2.20
N ALA A 142 -3.63 6.37 -1.31
CA ALA A 142 -3.91 5.12 -0.61
C ALA A 142 -5.05 5.28 0.40
N PHE A 143 -6.10 4.47 0.25
CA PHE A 143 -7.14 4.27 1.24
C PHE A 143 -7.06 2.83 1.77
N LEU A 144 -6.58 2.67 2.99
CA LEU A 144 -6.19 1.39 3.58
C LEU A 144 -7.34 0.82 4.40
N VAL A 145 -8.03 -0.18 3.87
CA VAL A 145 -9.06 -0.93 4.60
C VAL A 145 -8.39 -1.99 5.46
N VAL A 146 -8.39 -1.79 6.77
CA VAL A 146 -7.72 -2.63 7.76
C VAL A 146 -8.75 -3.52 8.46
N ARG A 147 -8.50 -4.82 8.54
CA ARG A 147 -9.22 -5.69 9.44
C ARG A 147 -8.47 -5.79 10.78
N HIS A 148 -9.19 -5.59 11.89
CA HIS A 148 -8.59 -5.70 13.23
C HIS A 148 -7.78 -6.98 13.43
N GLY A 149 -6.74 -6.91 14.26
CA GLY A 149 -5.90 -8.04 14.68
C GLY A 149 -6.70 -9.18 15.29
N LYS A 150 -6.06 -10.33 15.46
CA LYS A 150 -6.70 -11.48 16.09
C LYS A 150 -7.09 -11.11 17.53
N ALA A 151 -8.40 -11.05 17.80
CA ALA A 151 -8.94 -10.77 19.12
C ALA A 151 -9.13 -12.06 19.95
N GLU A 152 -9.30 -11.90 21.26
CA GLU A 152 -9.67 -12.97 22.16
C GLU A 152 -10.89 -13.73 21.64
N ALA A 153 -10.99 -15.03 21.98
CA ALA A 153 -12.11 -15.84 21.49
C ALA A 153 -13.41 -15.42 22.19
N ARG A 154 -14.49 -15.19 21.43
CA ARG A 154 -15.80 -14.80 22.00
C ARG A 154 -16.26 -15.71 23.15
N LYS A 155 -16.03 -17.01 23.03
CA LYS A 155 -16.42 -17.99 24.06
C LYS A 155 -15.63 -17.87 25.36
N ALA A 156 -14.41 -17.33 25.30
CA ALA A 156 -13.54 -17.15 26.47
C ALA A 156 -13.70 -15.77 27.11
N TRP A 157 -14.15 -14.77 26.34
CA TRP A 157 -14.32 -13.42 26.81
C TRP A 157 -15.55 -13.27 27.70
N LYS A 158 -15.38 -12.66 28.88
CA LYS A 158 -16.45 -12.47 29.89
C LYS A 158 -17.00 -11.05 29.93
N GLY A 159 -16.32 -10.10 29.30
CA GLY A 159 -16.73 -8.69 29.27
C GLY A 159 -17.65 -8.38 28.08
N GLU A 160 -17.95 -7.11 27.92
CA GLU A 160 -18.70 -6.59 26.78
C GLU A 160 -17.93 -6.81 25.48
N GLU A 161 -18.64 -7.11 24.40
CA GLU A 161 -18.04 -7.39 23.07
C GLU A 161 -17.22 -6.19 22.55
N ALA A 162 -17.65 -4.96 22.86
CA ALA A 162 -16.94 -3.73 22.51
C ALA A 162 -15.53 -3.64 23.12
N HIS A 163 -15.35 -4.20 24.32
CA HIS A 163 -14.10 -4.17 25.07
C HIS A 163 -13.22 -5.41 24.86
N ARG A 164 -13.59 -6.32 23.97
CA ARG A 164 -12.82 -7.52 23.68
C ARG A 164 -11.50 -7.16 22.95
N PRO A 165 -10.33 -7.38 23.60
CA PRO A 165 -9.03 -6.94 23.10
C PRO A 165 -8.47 -7.89 22.03
N ILE A 166 -7.37 -7.45 21.37
CA ILE A 166 -6.56 -8.36 20.56
C ILE A 166 -5.71 -9.28 21.44
N THR A 167 -5.38 -10.45 20.90
CA THR A 167 -4.44 -11.39 21.55
C THR A 167 -3.00 -10.91 21.38
N PRO A 168 -2.01 -11.49 22.11
CA PRO A 168 -0.58 -11.23 21.85
C PRO A 168 -0.19 -11.47 20.39
N ARG A 169 -0.76 -12.50 19.76
CA ARG A 169 -0.58 -12.73 18.32
C ARG A 169 -1.20 -11.61 17.48
N GLY A 170 -2.36 -11.09 17.88
CA GLY A 170 -2.98 -9.93 17.23
C GLY A 170 -2.11 -8.68 17.33
N ALA A 171 -1.48 -8.44 18.48
CA ALA A 171 -0.55 -7.33 18.70
C ALA A 171 0.72 -7.46 17.83
N ALA A 172 1.28 -8.67 17.70
CA ALA A 172 2.41 -8.91 16.80
C ALA A 172 2.06 -8.59 15.34
N TYR A 173 0.86 -8.96 14.88
CA TYR A 173 0.37 -8.57 13.55
C TYR A 173 0.15 -7.07 13.41
N ALA A 174 -0.41 -6.40 14.43
CA ALA A 174 -0.60 -4.96 14.44
C ALA A 174 0.74 -4.20 14.36
N PHE A 175 1.75 -4.66 15.10
CA PHE A 175 3.11 -4.13 15.03
C PHE A 175 3.71 -4.31 13.63
N ALA A 176 3.67 -5.53 13.07
CA ALA A 176 4.19 -5.78 11.73
C ALA A 176 3.41 -5.02 10.64
N LEU A 177 2.10 -4.78 10.85
CA LEU A 177 1.29 -3.98 9.94
C LEU A 177 1.71 -2.52 9.92
N SER A 178 2.24 -1.96 11.01
CA SER A 178 2.70 -0.58 11.04
C SER A 178 3.81 -0.29 10.02
N TYR A 179 4.71 -1.23 9.78
CA TYR A 179 5.73 -1.13 8.73
C TYR A 179 5.13 -1.06 7.34
N GLU A 180 4.09 -1.88 7.08
CA GLU A 180 3.39 -1.87 5.80
C GLU A 180 2.58 -0.59 5.59
N LEU A 181 1.90 -0.08 6.65
CA LEU A 181 1.17 1.18 6.59
C LEU A 181 2.12 2.35 6.31
N ALA A 182 3.31 2.34 6.89
CA ALA A 182 4.32 3.38 6.68
C ALA A 182 4.77 3.53 5.21
N CYS A 183 4.66 2.47 4.40
CA CYS A 183 4.92 2.53 2.96
C CYS A 183 3.93 3.42 2.20
N PHE A 184 2.73 3.60 2.74
CA PHE A 184 1.66 4.45 2.18
C PHE A 184 1.49 5.76 2.97
N ASN A 185 2.08 5.85 4.14
CA ASN A 185 2.04 6.99 5.06
C ASN A 185 0.63 7.58 5.27
N PRO A 186 -0.36 6.81 5.78
CA PRO A 186 -1.66 7.38 6.07
C PRO A 186 -1.53 8.48 7.13
N THR A 187 -1.96 9.68 6.78
CA THR A 187 -1.97 10.86 7.66
C THR A 187 -3.33 11.09 8.32
N ARG A 188 -4.30 10.25 8.04
CA ARG A 188 -5.60 10.16 8.72
C ARG A 188 -5.85 8.72 9.16
N LEU A 189 -6.08 8.54 10.46
CA LEU A 189 -6.42 7.25 11.05
C LEU A 189 -7.88 7.27 11.53
N VAL A 190 -8.65 6.27 11.11
CA VAL A 190 -10.06 6.13 11.40
C VAL A 190 -10.34 4.72 11.90
N SER A 191 -11.21 4.57 12.88
CA SER A 191 -11.50 3.24 13.44
C SER A 191 -12.93 3.11 13.95
N SER A 192 -13.47 1.90 13.88
CA SER A 192 -14.51 1.50 14.82
C SER A 192 -14.02 1.73 16.26
N PRO A 193 -14.86 2.25 17.18
CA PRO A 193 -14.45 2.50 18.56
C PRO A 193 -14.23 1.23 19.41
N TRP A 194 -14.50 0.04 18.88
CA TRP A 194 -14.29 -1.19 19.61
C TRP A 194 -12.79 -1.48 19.80
N ILE A 195 -12.41 -1.86 21.02
CA ILE A 195 -11.02 -1.95 21.48
C ILE A 195 -10.12 -2.70 20.50
N ARG A 196 -10.52 -3.85 19.96
CA ARG A 196 -9.69 -4.62 19.01
C ARG A 196 -9.34 -3.88 17.72
N CYS A 197 -10.17 -2.91 17.28
CA CYS A 197 -9.86 -2.08 16.13
C CYS A 197 -8.90 -0.96 16.51
N LEU A 198 -9.11 -0.33 17.67
CA LEU A 198 -8.21 0.71 18.19
C LEU A 198 -6.81 0.12 18.41
N GLU A 199 -6.70 -0.95 19.19
CA GLU A 199 -5.42 -1.63 19.46
C GLU A 199 -4.67 -2.08 18.19
N THR A 200 -5.39 -2.30 17.09
CA THR A 200 -4.74 -2.64 15.79
C THR A 200 -4.03 -1.44 15.16
N LEU A 201 -4.54 -0.22 15.34
CA LEU A 201 -3.93 1.01 14.82
C LEU A 201 -3.07 1.74 15.84
N ASP A 202 -3.21 1.43 17.15
CA ASP A 202 -2.53 2.16 18.23
C ASP A 202 -1.01 2.21 18.05
N MET A 203 -0.38 1.11 17.60
CA MET A 203 1.05 1.09 17.39
C MET A 203 1.47 2.13 16.33
N PHE A 204 0.79 2.16 15.19
CA PHE A 204 1.06 3.13 14.13
C PHE A 204 0.73 4.56 14.57
N SER A 205 -0.41 4.74 15.24
CA SER A 205 -0.84 6.02 15.84
C SER A 205 0.22 6.57 16.79
N TRP A 206 0.74 5.75 17.69
CA TRP A 206 1.77 6.12 18.64
C TRP A 206 3.10 6.49 17.96
N GLN A 207 3.54 5.66 17.01
CA GLN A 207 4.80 5.87 16.27
C GLN A 207 4.78 7.14 15.41
N THR A 208 3.62 7.50 14.88
CA THR A 208 3.46 8.66 13.97
C THR A 208 2.86 9.89 14.66
N HIS A 209 2.56 9.80 15.96
CA HIS A 209 1.91 10.87 16.76
C HIS A 209 0.58 11.34 16.17
N GLN A 210 -0.18 10.44 15.55
CA GLN A 210 -1.48 10.73 14.95
C GLN A 210 -2.61 10.22 15.83
N SER A 211 -3.68 11.00 16.00
CA SER A 211 -4.88 10.57 16.70
C SER A 211 -5.77 9.69 15.81
N ILE A 212 -6.46 8.73 16.43
CA ILE A 212 -7.45 7.89 15.74
C ILE A 212 -8.83 8.52 15.89
N VAL A 213 -9.50 8.78 14.78
CA VAL A 213 -10.89 9.25 14.74
C VAL A 213 -11.82 8.05 14.89
N HIS A 214 -12.74 8.13 15.86
CA HIS A 214 -13.69 7.05 16.13
C HIS A 214 -14.98 7.24 15.33
N LEU A 215 -15.38 6.23 14.57
CA LEU A 215 -16.65 6.20 13.83
C LEU A 215 -17.54 5.05 14.35
N PRO A 216 -18.54 5.37 15.22
CA PRO A 216 -19.46 4.36 15.74
C PRO A 216 -20.24 3.60 14.68
N GLN A 217 -20.45 4.20 13.50
CA GLN A 217 -21.11 3.58 12.36
C GLN A 217 -20.37 2.35 11.80
N LEU A 218 -19.08 2.17 12.15
CA LEU A 218 -18.24 1.05 11.71
C LEU A 218 -18.22 -0.13 12.70
N THR A 219 -19.04 -0.09 13.76
CA THR A 219 -19.19 -1.23 14.68
C THR A 219 -20.00 -2.36 14.03
N GLU A 220 -19.84 -3.60 14.53
CA GLU A 220 -20.68 -4.72 14.07
C GLU A 220 -22.17 -4.47 14.35
N ASP A 221 -22.49 -3.87 15.49
CA ASP A 221 -23.86 -3.58 15.90
C ASP A 221 -24.51 -2.50 15.04
N ALA A 222 -23.80 -1.40 14.77
CA ALA A 222 -24.29 -0.34 13.90
C ALA A 222 -24.52 -0.86 12.48
N PHE A 223 -23.58 -1.66 11.96
CA PHE A 223 -23.71 -2.28 10.65
C PHE A 223 -24.91 -3.25 10.59
N ALA A 224 -25.14 -4.05 11.64
CA ALA A 224 -26.28 -4.96 11.69
C ALA A 224 -27.62 -4.22 11.75
N GLN A 225 -27.66 -3.04 12.40
CA GLN A 225 -28.86 -2.19 12.49
C GLN A 225 -29.13 -1.44 11.17
N ASN A 226 -28.11 -0.84 10.58
CA ASN A 226 -28.25 -0.08 9.34
C ASN A 226 -26.98 -0.15 8.47
N PRO A 227 -26.86 -1.17 7.60
CA PRO A 227 -25.73 -1.33 6.71
C PRO A 227 -25.50 -0.13 5.76
N HIS A 228 -26.59 0.57 5.39
CA HIS A 228 -26.52 1.71 4.49
C HIS A 228 -25.78 2.88 5.13
N THR A 229 -26.12 3.24 6.36
CA THR A 229 -25.41 4.30 7.09
C THR A 229 -23.93 3.99 7.29
N SER A 230 -23.59 2.71 7.53
CA SER A 230 -22.19 2.29 7.60
C SER A 230 -21.46 2.47 6.26
N TRP A 231 -22.14 2.14 5.17
CA TRP A 231 -21.59 2.35 3.82
C TRP A 231 -21.40 3.84 3.50
N GLU A 232 -22.40 4.67 3.77
CA GLU A 232 -22.32 6.13 3.55
C GLU A 232 -21.15 6.74 4.33
N CYS A 233 -20.98 6.34 5.60
CA CYS A 233 -19.88 6.78 6.44
C CYS A 233 -18.53 6.36 5.83
N PHE A 234 -18.37 5.10 5.45
CA PHE A 234 -17.16 4.56 4.82
C PHE A 234 -16.87 5.25 3.48
N TYR A 235 -17.88 5.39 2.61
CA TYR A 235 -17.72 6.02 1.30
C TYR A 235 -17.35 7.49 1.40
N THR A 236 -17.91 8.19 2.39
CA THR A 236 -17.57 9.60 2.69
C THR A 236 -16.10 9.73 3.08
N GLU A 237 -15.57 8.84 3.94
CA GLU A 237 -14.15 8.84 4.28
C GLU A 237 -13.26 8.58 3.05
N MET A 238 -13.63 7.63 2.20
CA MET A 238 -12.89 7.35 0.96
C MET A 238 -12.95 8.52 -0.02
N LEU A 239 -14.13 9.16 -0.17
CA LEU A 239 -14.31 10.33 -1.02
C LEU A 239 -13.48 11.52 -0.53
N ASN A 240 -13.46 11.75 0.78
CA ASN A 240 -12.66 12.81 1.40
C ASN A 240 -11.17 12.55 1.22
N ALA A 241 -10.70 11.31 1.40
CA ALA A 241 -9.31 10.93 1.16
C ALA A 241 -8.85 11.28 -0.26
N VAL A 242 -9.65 10.90 -1.26
CA VAL A 242 -9.35 11.19 -2.67
C VAL A 242 -9.38 12.69 -2.97
N ARG A 243 -10.42 13.41 -2.49
CA ARG A 243 -10.56 14.85 -2.75
C ARG A 243 -9.48 15.71 -2.10
N SER A 244 -9.05 15.34 -0.90
CA SER A 244 -8.02 16.09 -0.16
C SER A 244 -6.59 15.62 -0.47
N GLY A 245 -6.42 14.52 -1.21
CA GLY A 245 -5.11 13.91 -1.40
C GLY A 245 -4.52 13.33 -0.11
N THR A 246 -5.36 12.93 0.87
CA THR A 246 -4.94 12.51 2.20
C THR A 246 -4.96 10.98 2.32
N PRO A 247 -3.80 10.29 2.34
CA PRO A 247 -3.77 8.85 2.59
C PRO A 247 -4.44 8.53 3.94
N THR A 248 -5.36 7.56 3.93
CA THR A 248 -6.22 7.26 5.08
C THR A 248 -6.19 5.77 5.41
N ALA A 249 -6.08 5.40 6.69
CA ALA A 249 -6.28 4.04 7.15
C ALA A 249 -7.56 3.94 7.99
N ILE A 250 -8.41 2.95 7.67
CA ILE A 250 -9.69 2.72 8.32
C ILE A 250 -9.80 1.29 8.85
N CYS A 251 -9.89 1.14 10.18
CA CYS A 251 -9.95 -0.19 10.81
C CYS A 251 -11.39 -0.56 11.20
N MET A 252 -11.78 -1.78 10.81
CA MET A 252 -13.13 -2.26 11.06
C MET A 252 -13.20 -3.79 11.18
N HIS A 253 -14.41 -4.31 11.22
CA HIS A 253 -14.75 -5.68 11.53
C HIS A 253 -15.09 -6.49 10.28
N ARG A 254 -14.95 -7.82 10.39
CA ARG A 254 -15.24 -8.76 9.31
C ARG A 254 -16.61 -8.56 8.63
N PRO A 255 -17.74 -8.47 9.34
CA PRO A 255 -19.04 -8.29 8.67
C PRO A 255 -19.14 -6.94 7.96
N VAL A 256 -18.63 -5.88 8.58
CA VAL A 256 -18.61 -4.53 7.99
C VAL A 256 -17.80 -4.53 6.70
N ILE A 257 -16.58 -5.10 6.72
CA ILE A 257 -15.72 -5.25 5.53
C ILE A 257 -16.46 -5.98 4.41
N GLY A 258 -17.20 -7.05 4.75
CA GLY A 258 -18.00 -7.80 3.77
C GLY A 258 -19.01 -6.93 3.05
N GLY A 259 -19.74 -6.10 3.80
CA GLY A 259 -20.70 -5.14 3.24
C GLY A 259 -20.02 -4.05 2.42
N MET A 260 -18.87 -3.52 2.91
CA MET A 260 -18.10 -2.53 2.13
C MET A 260 -17.62 -3.12 0.79
N PHE A 261 -17.09 -4.35 0.81
CA PHE A 261 -16.65 -5.03 -0.42
C PHE A 261 -17.78 -5.27 -1.43
N GLU A 262 -19.00 -5.51 -0.97
CA GLU A 262 -20.16 -5.66 -1.84
C GLU A 262 -20.38 -4.38 -2.66
N HIS A 263 -20.40 -3.23 -2.02
CA HIS A 263 -20.56 -1.94 -2.67
C HIS A 263 -19.31 -1.55 -3.51
N MET A 264 -18.10 -1.75 -2.97
CA MET A 264 -16.85 -1.43 -3.66
C MET A 264 -16.71 -2.18 -5.00
N ARG A 265 -17.19 -3.43 -5.09
CA ARG A 265 -17.18 -4.17 -6.38
C ARG A 265 -17.94 -3.43 -7.48
N GLY A 266 -18.99 -2.69 -7.13
CA GLY A 266 -19.78 -1.90 -8.07
C GLY A 266 -19.08 -0.66 -8.63
N ILE A 267 -18.02 -0.18 -7.96
CA ILE A 267 -17.25 1.00 -8.36
C ILE A 267 -15.84 0.68 -8.84
N CYS A 268 -15.48 -0.61 -9.00
CA CYS A 268 -14.21 -1.00 -9.61
C CYS A 268 -14.22 -0.72 -11.12
N ALA A 269 -13.11 -0.20 -11.64
CA ALA A 269 -12.93 0.09 -13.07
C ALA A 269 -13.09 -1.15 -13.96
N THR A 270 -12.70 -2.34 -13.46
CA THR A 270 -12.77 -3.59 -14.20
C THR A 270 -13.37 -4.74 -13.38
N LYS A 271 -13.96 -5.71 -14.08
CA LYS A 271 -14.44 -6.97 -13.45
C LYS A 271 -13.32 -7.79 -12.82
N SER A 272 -12.11 -7.72 -13.38
CA SER A 272 -10.93 -8.39 -12.84
C SER A 272 -10.57 -7.81 -11.46
N LEU A 273 -10.57 -6.50 -11.35
CA LEU A 273 -10.31 -5.80 -10.09
C LEU A 273 -11.39 -6.11 -9.05
N ALA A 274 -12.67 -6.07 -9.43
CA ALA A 274 -13.78 -6.42 -8.55
C ALA A 274 -13.68 -7.84 -7.96
N LYS A 275 -13.17 -8.81 -8.72
CA LYS A 275 -12.95 -10.20 -8.26
C LYS A 275 -11.86 -10.31 -7.18
N GLN A 276 -10.98 -9.34 -7.02
CA GLN A 276 -9.97 -9.33 -5.95
C GLN A 276 -10.60 -9.05 -4.57
N LEU A 277 -11.75 -8.40 -4.53
CA LEU A 277 -12.54 -8.19 -3.33
C LEU A 277 -13.35 -9.47 -3.03
N ILE A 278 -12.86 -10.27 -2.10
CA ILE A 278 -13.44 -11.59 -1.79
C ILE A 278 -14.89 -11.45 -1.37
N ALA A 279 -15.80 -12.18 -2.05
CA ALA A 279 -17.24 -12.12 -1.79
C ALA A 279 -17.70 -13.00 -0.63
N LYS A 280 -16.87 -13.94 -0.17
CA LYS A 280 -17.21 -14.90 0.88
C LYS A 280 -16.40 -14.66 2.15
N THR A 281 -17.03 -14.90 3.31
CA THR A 281 -16.33 -14.88 4.59
C THR A 281 -15.11 -15.82 4.57
N PRO A 282 -13.96 -15.43 5.14
CA PRO A 282 -13.75 -14.31 6.05
C PRO A 282 -13.42 -12.96 5.39
N TYR A 283 -13.57 -12.77 4.11
CA TYR A 283 -13.26 -11.58 3.29
C TYR A 283 -11.78 -11.19 3.30
N MET A 284 -11.19 -11.01 4.48
CA MET A 284 -9.78 -10.74 4.73
C MET A 284 -9.30 -11.54 5.95
N ALA A 285 -8.00 -11.80 6.05
CA ALA A 285 -7.39 -12.29 7.29
C ALA A 285 -7.32 -11.19 8.35
N THR A 286 -7.32 -11.56 9.64
CA THR A 286 -7.14 -10.60 10.74
C THR A 286 -5.74 -9.99 10.74
N GLY A 287 -5.63 -8.70 11.04
CA GLY A 287 -4.35 -7.98 11.06
C GLY A 287 -3.75 -7.76 9.66
N THR A 288 -4.58 -7.78 8.60
CA THR A 288 -4.17 -7.44 7.23
C THR A 288 -4.92 -6.21 6.75
N ALA A 289 -4.46 -5.62 5.65
CA ALA A 289 -5.14 -4.53 4.99
C ALA A 289 -5.28 -4.76 3.47
N ILE A 290 -6.13 -3.96 2.85
CA ILE A 290 -6.16 -3.76 1.40
C ILE A 290 -5.93 -2.27 1.15
N ALA A 291 -4.91 -1.93 0.39
CA ALA A 291 -4.73 -0.59 -0.15
C ALA A 291 -5.62 -0.45 -1.39
N VAL A 292 -6.51 0.52 -1.33
CA VAL A 292 -7.47 0.86 -2.37
C VAL A 292 -7.03 2.17 -2.99
N PHE A 293 -6.92 2.20 -4.30
CA PHE A 293 -6.62 3.41 -5.06
C PHE A 293 -7.82 3.76 -5.93
N ALA A 294 -8.39 4.91 -5.68
CA ALA A 294 -9.56 5.40 -6.39
C ALA A 294 -9.33 6.79 -6.95
N ILE A 295 -10.01 7.10 -8.04
CA ILE A 295 -9.99 8.41 -8.70
C ILE A 295 -11.42 8.97 -8.79
N PRO A 296 -11.56 10.32 -8.83
CA PRO A 296 -12.87 10.93 -9.00
C PRO A 296 -13.34 10.81 -10.45
N LYS A 297 -14.63 10.56 -10.64
CA LYS A 297 -15.31 10.68 -11.94
C LYS A 297 -15.83 12.08 -12.14
N SER A 298 -16.23 12.40 -13.38
CA SER A 298 -16.86 13.68 -13.74
C SER A 298 -18.16 13.96 -13.01
N ASP A 299 -18.89 12.93 -12.59
CA ASP A 299 -20.13 13.03 -11.79
C ASP A 299 -19.90 13.18 -10.28
N GLY A 300 -18.62 13.26 -9.86
CA GLY A 300 -18.21 13.39 -8.46
C GLY A 300 -18.20 12.09 -7.67
N THR A 301 -18.55 10.95 -8.29
CA THR A 301 -18.38 9.61 -7.70
C THR A 301 -16.96 9.09 -7.87
N LEU A 302 -16.65 7.96 -7.26
CA LEU A 302 -15.32 7.34 -7.35
C LEU A 302 -15.30 6.13 -8.29
N THR A 303 -14.11 5.88 -8.86
CA THR A 303 -13.78 4.61 -9.50
C THR A 303 -12.50 4.05 -8.88
N ILE A 304 -12.54 2.79 -8.44
CA ILE A 304 -11.37 2.07 -7.95
C ILE A 304 -10.56 1.57 -9.14
N ILE A 305 -9.30 1.98 -9.23
CA ILE A 305 -8.39 1.67 -10.33
C ILE A 305 -7.29 0.66 -9.96
N ASP A 306 -7.04 0.46 -8.64
CA ASP A 306 -6.09 -0.55 -8.16
C ASP A 306 -6.45 -1.03 -6.76
N LEU A 307 -6.10 -2.29 -6.47
CA LEU A 307 -6.27 -2.95 -5.17
C LEU A 307 -5.03 -3.77 -4.84
N GLN A 308 -4.43 -3.53 -3.69
CA GLN A 308 -3.24 -4.25 -3.25
C GLN A 308 -3.48 -4.90 -1.89
N LYS A 309 -3.31 -6.22 -1.82
CA LYS A 309 -3.33 -6.93 -0.52
C LYS A 309 -2.08 -6.56 0.28
N VAL A 310 -2.29 -6.14 1.51
CA VAL A 310 -1.24 -5.76 2.47
C VAL A 310 -1.24 -6.80 3.58
N VAL A 311 -0.28 -7.71 3.51
CA VAL A 311 -0.11 -8.80 4.49
C VAL A 311 1.21 -8.57 5.19
N PRO A 312 1.18 -8.25 6.51
CA PRO A 312 2.41 -8.02 7.26
C PRO A 312 3.19 -9.33 7.44
N LEU A 313 4.50 -9.21 7.47
CA LEU A 313 5.40 -10.32 7.79
C LEU A 313 5.57 -10.40 9.30
N VAL A 314 5.17 -11.51 9.90
CA VAL A 314 5.27 -11.77 11.34
C VAL A 314 6.16 -12.98 11.54
N TYR A 315 7.19 -12.83 12.36
CA TYR A 315 8.21 -13.84 12.67
C TYR A 315 8.05 -14.38 14.08
#